data_9c6e7f72b1d8be4f1719193cae2252ee
#
_entry.id   9c6e7f72b1d8be4f1719193cae2252ee
#
_cell.length_a   1.000
_cell.length_b   1.000
_cell.length_c   1.000
_cell.angle_alpha   90.00
_cell.angle_beta   90.00
_cell.angle_gamma   90.00
#
_symmetry.space_group_name_H-M   'P 1'
#
loop_
_entity.id
_entity.type
_entity.pdbx_description
1 polymer ?
#
loop_
_entity_poly.entity_id
_entity_poly.type
_entity_poly.pdbx_seq_one_letter_code
_entity_poly.pdbx_strand_id
1 'polypeptide(L)' 'VRINSASAGELQQLPGIGPALAQRIVETRNSGRFTSADDLLRVPGIGKAKLAKLRDYVEVD' A
#
# COMPACT_ATOMS: atom_id res chain seq x y z
N VAL A 1 -0.85 -1.93 9.58
CA VAL A 1 0.38 -1.71 8.79
C VAL A 1 0.50 -0.23 8.44
N ARG A 2 1.62 0.36 8.78
CA ARG A 2 1.92 1.78 8.51
C ARG A 2 2.41 1.93 7.08
N ILE A 3 1.58 2.52 6.25
CA ILE A 3 1.80 2.50 4.79
C ILE A 3 3.04 3.28 4.35
N ASN A 4 3.39 4.36 5.06
CA ASN A 4 4.53 5.19 4.68
C ASN A 4 5.86 4.71 5.26
N SER A 5 5.86 3.79 6.21
CA SER A 5 7.10 3.36 6.88
C SER A 5 7.33 1.85 6.92
N ALA A 6 6.31 1.04 6.63
CA ALA A 6 6.45 -0.40 6.65
C ALA A 6 7.46 -0.90 5.61
N SER A 7 8.19 -1.96 5.94
CA SER A 7 9.07 -2.62 4.98
C SER A 7 8.24 -3.37 3.94
N ALA A 8 8.88 -3.74 2.82
CA ALA A 8 8.22 -4.54 1.80
C ALA A 8 7.69 -5.86 2.38
N GLY A 9 8.44 -6.46 3.31
CA GLY A 9 8.01 -7.69 3.99
C GLY A 9 6.75 -7.48 4.83
N GLU A 10 6.69 -6.38 5.55
CA GLU A 10 5.50 -6.02 6.35
C GLU A 10 4.29 -5.73 5.46
N LEU A 11 4.51 -5.06 4.34
CA LEU A 11 3.43 -4.75 3.40
C LEU A 11 2.79 -6.01 2.81
N GLN A 12 3.54 -7.10 2.72
CA GLN A 12 3.00 -8.37 2.24
C GLN A 12 2.01 -9.01 3.21
N GLN A 13 1.92 -8.51 4.44
CA GLN A 13 0.90 -8.96 5.39
C GLN A 13 -0.48 -8.43 5.03
N LEU A 14 -0.55 -7.42 4.16
CA LEU A 14 -1.82 -6.89 3.69
C LEU A 14 -2.50 -7.89 2.74
N PRO A 15 -3.83 -8.05 2.83
CA PRO A 15 -4.55 -8.98 1.97
C PRO A 15 -4.31 -8.68 0.48
N GLY A 16 -3.91 -9.68 -0.28
CA GLY A 16 -3.70 -9.54 -1.71
C GLY A 16 -2.43 -8.82 -2.13
N ILE A 17 -1.54 -8.50 -1.19
CA ILE A 17 -0.27 -7.84 -1.50
C ILE A 17 0.85 -8.87 -1.45
N GLY A 18 1.35 -9.23 -2.63
CA GLY A 18 2.53 -10.06 -2.78
C GLY A 18 3.80 -9.21 -2.94
N PRO A 19 4.94 -9.86 -3.21
CA PRO A 19 6.23 -9.17 -3.32
C PRO A 19 6.25 -8.04 -4.35
N ALA A 20 5.63 -8.25 -5.51
CA ALA A 20 5.64 -7.25 -6.59
C ALA A 20 4.85 -6.00 -6.19
N LEU A 21 3.66 -6.16 -5.61
CA LEU A 21 2.85 -5.02 -5.17
C LEU A 21 3.49 -4.31 -3.99
N ALA A 22 4.07 -5.06 -3.05
CA ALA A 22 4.78 -4.47 -1.92
C ALA A 22 5.91 -3.56 -2.42
N GLN A 23 6.67 -4.01 -3.41
CA GLN A 23 7.74 -3.21 -4.00
C GLN A 23 7.19 -1.96 -4.67
N ARG A 24 6.08 -2.07 -5.38
CA ARG A 24 5.43 -0.92 -6.03
C ARG A 24 4.95 0.11 -5.01
N ILE A 25 4.44 -0.35 -3.86
CA ILE A 25 4.04 0.57 -2.78
C ILE A 25 5.26 1.34 -2.28
N VAL A 26 6.37 0.66 -2.02
CA VAL A 26 7.61 1.29 -1.58
C VAL A 26 8.07 2.34 -2.60
N GLU A 27 8.07 2.00 -3.86
CA GLU A 27 8.49 2.91 -4.93
C GLU A 27 7.55 4.11 -5.04
N THR A 28 6.25 3.88 -4.95
CA THR A 28 5.26 4.95 -5.06
C THR A 28 5.37 5.94 -3.90
N ARG A 29 5.55 5.46 -2.67
CA ARG A 29 5.70 6.37 -1.52
C ARG A 29 6.99 7.17 -1.58
N ASN A 30 8.01 6.65 -2.24
CA ASN A 30 9.27 7.39 -2.43
C ASN A 30 9.10 8.58 -3.38
N SER A 31 8.12 8.53 -4.28
CA SER A 31 7.77 9.64 -5.16
C SER A 31 6.88 10.67 -4.46
N GLY A 32 6.26 10.31 -3.36
CA GLY A 32 5.39 11.16 -2.57
C GLY A 32 4.63 10.31 -1.57
N ARG A 33 4.73 10.65 -0.28
CA ARG A 33 4.08 9.87 0.76
C ARG A 33 2.56 9.80 0.55
N PHE A 34 1.96 8.73 1.04
CA PHE A 34 0.51 8.59 1.01
C PHE A 34 -0.11 9.49 2.07
N THR A 35 -1.14 10.23 1.70
CA THR A 35 -1.84 11.14 2.61
C THR A 35 -3.20 10.61 3.04
N SER A 36 -3.67 9.55 2.38
CA SER A 36 -4.92 8.87 2.73
C SER A 36 -4.84 7.43 2.25
N ALA A 37 -5.74 6.58 2.73
CA ALA A 37 -5.83 5.21 2.23
C ALA A 37 -6.16 5.19 0.73
N ASP A 38 -6.99 6.14 0.28
CA ASP A 38 -7.36 6.23 -1.14
C ASP A 38 -6.17 6.54 -2.04
N ASP A 39 -5.11 7.13 -1.51
CA ASP A 39 -3.88 7.38 -2.27
C ASP A 39 -3.22 6.09 -2.77
N LEU A 40 -3.56 4.94 -2.19
CA LEU A 40 -3.06 3.66 -2.68
C LEU A 40 -3.49 3.38 -4.12
N LEU A 41 -4.51 4.08 -4.62
CA LEU A 41 -4.89 3.97 -6.03
C LEU A 41 -3.79 4.44 -6.98
N ARG A 42 -2.82 5.21 -6.49
CA ARG A 42 -1.66 5.62 -7.28
C ARG A 42 -0.72 4.46 -7.59
N VAL A 43 -0.80 3.38 -6.82
CA VAL A 43 0.08 2.23 -6.99
C VAL A 43 -0.41 1.40 -8.17
N PRO A 44 0.42 1.17 -9.20
CA PRO A 44 0.03 0.31 -10.31
C PRO A 44 -0.31 -1.09 -9.81
N GLY A 45 -1.49 -1.56 -10.16
CA GLY A 45 -1.98 -2.87 -9.72
C GLY A 45 -2.93 -2.82 -8.54
N ILE A 46 -3.09 -1.68 -7.88
CA ILE A 46 -4.09 -1.51 -6.83
C ILE A 46 -5.27 -0.73 -7.41
N GLY A 47 -6.40 -1.41 -7.58
CA GLY A 47 -7.65 -0.80 -7.98
C GLY A 47 -8.60 -0.68 -6.80
N LYS A 48 -9.82 -0.21 -7.06
CA LYS A 48 -10.82 0.03 -6.02
C LYS A 48 -11.18 -1.23 -5.24
N ALA A 49 -11.29 -2.37 -5.91
CA ALA A 49 -11.66 -3.62 -5.26
C ALA A 49 -10.58 -4.06 -4.26
N LYS A 50 -9.32 -3.96 -4.65
CA LYS A 50 -8.21 -4.31 -3.77
C LYS A 50 -8.09 -3.32 -2.63
N LEU A 51 -8.24 -2.02 -2.92
CA LEU A 51 -8.21 -0.99 -1.89
C LEU A 51 -9.28 -1.23 -0.83
N ALA A 52 -10.49 -1.63 -1.24
CA ALA A 52 -11.57 -1.90 -0.29
C ALA A 52 -11.20 -3.00 0.71
N LYS A 53 -10.40 -3.99 0.26
CA LYS A 53 -9.92 -5.08 1.12
C LYS A 53 -8.78 -4.64 2.03
N LEU A 54 -7.97 -3.69 1.58
CA LEU A 54 -6.77 -3.27 2.29
C LEU A 54 -7.02 -2.21 3.36
N ARG A 55 -7.99 -1.33 3.11
CA ARG A 55 -8.09 -0.08 3.87
C ARG A 55 -8.24 -0.27 5.37
N ASP A 56 -8.88 -1.36 5.81
CA ASP A 56 -9.06 -1.63 7.22
C ASP A 56 -7.76 -2.08 7.91
N TYR A 57 -6.75 -2.44 7.13
CA TYR A 57 -5.46 -2.92 7.64
C TYR A 57 -4.34 -1.91 7.48
N VAL A 58 -4.65 -0.75 6.90
CA VAL A 58 -3.67 0.29 6.59
C VAL A 58 -3.80 1.45 7.57
N GLU A 59 -2.67 1.85 8.13
CA GLU A 59 -2.57 3.07 8.92
C GLU A 59 -1.78 4.09 8.09
N VAL A 60 -2.32 5.28 7.92
CA VAL A 60 -1.63 6.36 7.20
C VAL A 60 -0.82 7.17 8.21
N ASP A 61 0.46 6.85 8.30
CA ASP A 61 1.38 7.48 9.25
C ASP A 61 2.03 8.77 8.75
#